data_c152dc830e082048723926bc2319fb0a
#
_entry.id   c152dc830e082048723926bc2319fb0a
#
_cell.length_a   1.000
_cell.length_b   1.000
_cell.length_c   1.000
_cell.angle_alpha   90.00
_cell.angle_beta   90.00
_cell.angle_gamma   90.00
#
_symmetry.space_group_name_H-M   'P 1'
#
loop_
_entity.id
_entity.type
_entity.pdbx_description
1 polymer ?
#
loop_
_entity_poly.entity_id
_entity_poly.type
_entity_poly.pdbx_seq_one_letter_code
_entity_poly.pdbx_strand_id
1 'polypeptide(L)'
;MLTKEITLCGKVVTLAYCYATEIAYKDLSDENIADYIKDAVACIQKETDPDVKHTIYAIIACMLAYYQSRGEDAPLTDTDLMNEAKPAELGTAIFTIIGLRMDFYHVPKGEPKDATTIPDASPSGTEDKGKN
;
A
#
# COMPACT_ATOMS: atom_id res chain seq x y z
N MET A 1 0.64 -8.19 8.04
CA MET A 1 0.66 -7.15 6.99
C MET A 1 -0.70 -7.07 6.32
N LEU A 2 -1.05 -5.90 5.85
CA LEU A 2 -2.32 -5.67 5.17
C LEU A 2 -2.18 -6.04 3.70
N THR A 3 -3.14 -6.80 3.18
CA THR A 3 -3.09 -7.29 1.79
C THR A 3 -4.42 -7.11 1.09
N LYS A 4 -4.37 -7.02 -0.24
CA LYS A 4 -5.52 -7.04 -1.13
C LYS A 4 -5.13 -7.75 -2.42
N GLU A 5 -6.08 -8.50 -2.98
CA GLU A 5 -5.89 -9.11 -4.30
C GLU A 5 -6.50 -8.22 -5.37
N ILE A 6 -5.78 -8.08 -6.48
CA ILE A 6 -6.28 -7.37 -7.66
C ILE A 6 -5.90 -8.16 -8.91
N THR A 7 -6.50 -7.78 -10.03
CA THR A 7 -6.13 -8.36 -11.33
C THR A 7 -5.25 -7.39 -12.09
N LEU A 8 -4.07 -7.86 -12.51
CA LEU A 8 -3.14 -7.10 -13.34
C LEU A 8 -2.64 -8.00 -14.47
N CYS A 9 -2.66 -7.50 -15.69
CA CYS A 9 -2.21 -8.25 -16.87
C CYS A 9 -2.89 -9.61 -16.98
N GLY A 10 -4.16 -9.67 -16.57
CA GLY A 10 -4.93 -10.91 -16.61
C GLY A 10 -4.63 -11.90 -15.48
N LYS A 11 -3.80 -11.52 -14.52
CA LYS A 11 -3.43 -12.39 -13.40
C LYS A 11 -3.92 -11.80 -12.09
N VAL A 12 -4.34 -12.69 -11.17
CA VAL A 12 -4.66 -12.27 -9.80
C VAL A 12 -3.36 -12.17 -9.04
N VAL A 13 -3.07 -10.99 -8.49
CA VAL A 13 -1.86 -10.74 -7.71
C VAL A 13 -2.25 -10.16 -6.36
N THR A 14 -1.40 -10.36 -5.37
CA THR A 14 -1.61 -9.83 -4.03
C THR A 14 -0.68 -8.66 -3.79
N LEU A 15 -1.25 -7.55 -3.34
CA LEU A 15 -0.50 -6.36 -2.92
C LEU A 15 -0.51 -6.29 -1.41
N ALA A 16 0.63 -5.97 -0.81
CA ALA A 16 0.75 -5.81 0.62
C ALA A 16 1.28 -4.43 0.97
N TYR A 17 0.86 -3.90 2.09
CA TYR A 17 1.41 -2.66 2.60
C TYR A 17 1.98 -2.88 4.00
N CYS A 18 3.26 -2.59 4.14
CA CYS A 18 4.01 -2.63 5.39
C CYS A 18 5.27 -1.80 5.18
N TYR A 19 6.16 -1.76 6.16
CA TYR A 19 7.40 -1.00 6.00
C TYR A 19 8.27 -1.57 4.86
N ALA A 20 8.20 -2.87 4.61
CA ALA A 20 8.94 -3.46 3.48
C ALA A 20 8.49 -2.85 2.14
N THR A 21 7.20 -2.52 2.00
CA THR A 21 6.69 -1.84 0.82
C THR A 21 7.35 -0.47 0.65
N GLU A 22 7.46 0.29 1.75
CA GLU A 22 8.04 1.63 1.71
C GLU A 22 9.53 1.58 1.35
N ILE A 23 10.23 0.60 1.92
CA ILE A 23 11.66 0.40 1.63
C ILE A 23 11.85 0.00 0.16
N ALA A 24 11.05 -0.94 -0.32
CA ALA A 24 11.14 -1.40 -1.72
C ALA A 24 10.87 -0.26 -2.70
N TYR A 25 9.87 0.57 -2.42
CA TYR A 25 9.58 1.70 -3.28
C TYR A 25 10.75 2.70 -3.33
N LYS A 26 11.35 2.96 -2.17
CA LYS A 26 12.51 3.85 -2.09
C LYS A 26 13.68 3.29 -2.89
N ASP A 27 13.90 1.98 -2.80
CA ASP A 27 14.98 1.33 -3.54
C ASP A 27 14.74 1.41 -5.06
N LEU A 28 13.48 1.27 -5.50
CA LEU A 28 13.15 1.29 -6.92
C LEU A 28 13.15 2.71 -7.51
N SER A 29 12.63 3.68 -6.77
CA SER A 29 12.33 5.01 -7.31
C SER A 29 13.25 6.10 -6.82
N ASP A 30 14.01 5.84 -5.76
CA ASP A 30 14.83 6.82 -5.04
C ASP A 30 13.99 7.93 -4.39
N GLU A 31 12.69 7.66 -4.19
CA GLU A 31 11.75 8.60 -3.58
C GLU A 31 10.94 7.91 -2.49
N ASN A 32 10.33 8.70 -1.62
CA ASN A 32 9.45 8.17 -0.58
C ASN A 32 8.07 7.90 -1.16
N ILE A 33 7.48 6.74 -0.82
CA ILE A 33 6.15 6.40 -1.31
C ILE A 33 5.10 7.40 -0.82
N ALA A 34 5.32 8.04 0.33
CA ALA A 34 4.40 9.07 0.84
C ALA A 34 4.23 10.22 -0.15
N ASP A 35 5.32 10.63 -0.82
CA ASP A 35 5.25 11.69 -1.82
C ASP A 35 4.48 11.24 -3.06
N TYR A 36 4.71 10.00 -3.49
CA TYR A 36 3.94 9.43 -4.60
C TYR A 36 2.45 9.40 -4.27
N ILE A 37 2.09 8.92 -3.08
CA ILE A 37 0.67 8.82 -2.67
C ILE A 37 0.02 10.20 -2.64
N LYS A 38 0.73 11.19 -2.12
CA LYS A 38 0.23 12.56 -2.07
C LYS A 38 -0.05 13.09 -3.49
N ASP A 39 0.89 12.86 -4.41
CA ASP A 39 0.72 13.28 -5.79
C ASP A 39 -0.41 12.52 -6.48
N ALA A 40 -0.53 11.22 -6.23
CA ALA A 40 -1.60 10.41 -6.80
C ALA A 40 -2.98 10.88 -6.34
N VAL A 41 -3.13 11.18 -5.04
CA VAL A 41 -4.39 11.71 -4.52
C VAL A 41 -4.72 13.06 -5.17
N ALA A 42 -3.71 13.93 -5.32
CA ALA A 42 -3.93 15.23 -5.97
C ALA A 42 -4.37 15.05 -7.43
N CYS A 43 -3.77 14.10 -8.15
CA CYS A 43 -4.17 13.81 -9.52
C CYS A 43 -5.60 13.30 -9.60
N ILE A 44 -5.99 12.41 -8.68
CA ILE A 44 -7.35 11.88 -8.64
C ILE A 44 -8.35 13.02 -8.42
N GLN A 45 -8.05 13.94 -7.50
CA GLN A 45 -8.92 15.07 -7.21
C GLN A 45 -9.06 16.02 -8.41
N LYS A 46 -8.04 16.12 -9.23
CA LYS A 46 -8.02 16.97 -10.43
C LYS A 46 -8.44 16.23 -11.68
N GLU A 47 -8.77 14.94 -11.56
CA GLU A 47 -9.16 14.08 -12.69
C GLU A 47 -8.04 13.99 -13.74
N THR A 48 -6.79 13.93 -13.26
CA THR A 48 -5.62 13.71 -14.10
C THR A 48 -4.96 12.39 -13.70
N ASP A 49 -4.04 11.90 -14.54
CA ASP A 49 -3.38 10.62 -14.28
C ASP A 49 -2.09 10.83 -13.50
N PRO A 50 -1.83 10.00 -12.47
CA PRO A 50 -0.53 9.99 -11.80
C PRO A 50 0.57 9.51 -12.75
N ASP A 51 1.82 9.78 -12.39
CA ASP A 51 2.96 9.34 -13.18
C ASP A 51 2.98 7.82 -13.33
N VAL A 52 3.03 7.33 -14.56
CA VAL A 52 2.94 5.89 -14.85
C VAL A 52 4.13 5.14 -14.28
N LYS A 53 5.33 5.66 -14.43
CA LYS A 53 6.55 5.00 -13.96
C LYS A 53 6.52 4.79 -12.46
N HIS A 54 6.17 5.83 -11.70
CA HIS A 54 6.11 5.74 -10.25
C HIS A 54 4.92 4.88 -9.79
N THR A 55 3.83 4.88 -10.54
CA THR A 55 2.70 3.99 -10.27
C THR A 55 3.14 2.53 -10.39
N ILE A 56 3.89 2.20 -11.45
CA ILE A 56 4.41 0.85 -11.63
C ILE A 56 5.36 0.48 -10.50
N TYR A 57 6.25 1.37 -10.09
CA TYR A 57 7.13 1.10 -8.95
C TYR A 57 6.36 0.86 -7.66
N ALA A 58 5.29 1.61 -7.42
CA ALA A 58 4.46 1.42 -6.22
C ALA A 58 3.79 0.05 -6.24
N ILE A 59 3.29 -0.38 -7.40
CA ILE A 59 2.68 -1.70 -7.55
C ILE A 59 3.72 -2.80 -7.31
N ILE A 60 4.89 -2.67 -7.92
CA ILE A 60 5.98 -3.65 -7.74
C ILE A 60 6.40 -3.72 -6.27
N ALA A 61 6.54 -2.58 -5.61
CA ALA A 61 6.91 -2.54 -4.19
C ALA A 61 5.91 -3.30 -3.32
N CYS A 62 4.61 -3.13 -3.59
CA CYS A 62 3.56 -3.84 -2.87
C CYS A 62 3.58 -5.35 -3.16
N MET A 63 3.87 -5.74 -4.40
CA MET A 63 4.01 -7.16 -4.74
C MET A 63 5.24 -7.77 -4.07
N LEU A 64 6.39 -7.10 -4.13
CA LEU A 64 7.61 -7.60 -3.52
C LEU A 64 7.43 -7.81 -2.01
N ALA A 65 6.76 -6.87 -1.33
CA ALA A 65 6.53 -6.99 0.10
C ALA A 65 5.75 -8.27 0.43
N TYR A 66 4.78 -8.64 -0.39
CA TYR A 66 4.00 -9.84 -0.16
C TYR A 66 4.78 -11.12 -0.55
N TYR A 67 5.22 -11.19 -1.81
CA TYR A 67 5.76 -12.44 -2.34
C TYR A 67 7.12 -12.77 -1.73
N GLN A 68 7.98 -11.78 -1.49
CA GLN A 68 9.27 -12.04 -0.84
C GLN A 68 9.09 -12.50 0.61
N SER A 69 8.07 -12.01 1.31
CA SER A 69 7.82 -12.48 2.67
C SER A 69 7.45 -13.97 2.70
N ARG A 70 7.01 -14.52 1.59
CA ARG A 70 6.63 -15.93 1.45
C ARG A 70 7.72 -16.74 0.76
N GLY A 71 8.86 -16.15 0.43
CA GLY A 71 9.91 -16.82 -0.30
C GLY A 71 9.55 -17.14 -1.74
N GLU A 72 8.66 -16.35 -2.33
CA GLU A 72 8.16 -16.56 -3.70
C GLU A 72 8.56 -15.39 -4.58
N ASP A 73 8.67 -15.65 -5.88
CA ASP A 73 8.89 -14.59 -6.86
C ASP A 73 7.57 -13.88 -7.15
N ALA A 74 7.64 -12.56 -7.38
CA ALA A 74 6.48 -11.80 -7.81
C ALA A 74 6.03 -12.32 -9.19
N PRO A 75 4.72 -12.46 -9.41
CA PRO A 75 4.21 -13.02 -10.69
C PRO A 75 4.35 -12.08 -11.88
N LEU A 76 4.62 -10.80 -11.66
CA LEU A 76 4.77 -9.80 -12.72
C LEU A 76 6.00 -8.95 -12.42
N THR A 77 6.67 -8.53 -13.48
CA THR A 77 7.80 -7.59 -13.41
C THR A 77 7.33 -6.20 -13.82
N ASP A 78 8.20 -5.20 -13.62
CA ASP A 78 7.95 -3.85 -14.12
C ASP A 78 7.78 -3.84 -15.65
N THR A 79 8.57 -4.66 -16.35
CA THR A 79 8.45 -4.79 -17.80
C THR A 79 7.07 -5.33 -18.21
N ASP A 80 6.58 -6.34 -17.48
CA ASP A 80 5.24 -6.87 -17.73
C ASP A 80 4.18 -5.78 -17.58
N LEU A 81 4.26 -4.99 -16.51
CA LEU A 81 3.31 -3.93 -16.27
C LEU A 81 3.39 -2.83 -17.34
N MET A 82 4.61 -2.46 -17.73
CA MET A 82 4.80 -1.44 -18.75
C MET A 82 4.22 -1.84 -20.10
N ASN A 83 4.29 -3.14 -20.42
CA ASN A 83 3.86 -3.61 -21.74
C ASN A 83 2.42 -4.07 -21.79
N GLU A 84 1.85 -4.54 -20.68
CA GLU A 84 0.59 -5.28 -20.71
C GLU A 84 -0.49 -4.75 -19.77
N ALA A 85 -0.15 -3.91 -18.81
CA ALA A 85 -1.16 -3.40 -17.87
C ALA A 85 -2.09 -2.40 -18.58
N LYS A 86 -3.38 -2.51 -18.29
CA LYS A 86 -4.38 -1.61 -18.84
C LYS A 86 -4.60 -0.43 -17.90
N PRO A 87 -4.99 0.74 -18.44
CA PRO A 87 -5.23 1.92 -17.59
C PRO A 87 -6.21 1.64 -16.44
N ALA A 88 -7.28 0.89 -16.69
CA ALA A 88 -8.24 0.56 -15.64
C ALA A 88 -7.61 -0.29 -14.54
N GLU A 89 -6.68 -1.18 -14.88
CA GLU A 89 -5.97 -2.00 -13.91
C GLU A 89 -5.05 -1.15 -13.05
N LEU A 90 -4.33 -0.22 -13.67
CA LEU A 90 -3.46 0.72 -12.93
C LEU A 90 -4.29 1.59 -11.99
N GLY A 91 -5.45 2.06 -12.45
CA GLY A 91 -6.35 2.86 -11.62
C GLY A 91 -6.82 2.09 -10.40
N THR A 92 -7.23 0.84 -10.57
CA THR A 92 -7.63 -0.03 -9.47
C THR A 92 -6.47 -0.23 -8.50
N ALA A 93 -5.27 -0.45 -9.03
CA ALA A 93 -4.08 -0.63 -8.19
C ALA A 93 -3.78 0.61 -7.36
N ILE A 94 -3.87 1.80 -7.95
CA ILE A 94 -3.63 3.06 -7.24
C ILE A 94 -4.60 3.20 -6.06
N PHE A 95 -5.90 3.02 -6.30
CA PHE A 95 -6.90 3.11 -5.22
C PHE A 95 -6.65 2.07 -4.14
N THR A 96 -6.26 0.86 -4.54
CA THR A 96 -5.97 -0.22 -3.59
C THR A 96 -4.76 0.14 -2.71
N ILE A 97 -3.70 0.65 -3.30
CA ILE A 97 -2.49 1.03 -2.56
C ILE A 97 -2.78 2.18 -1.60
N ILE A 98 -3.52 3.19 -2.05
CA ILE A 98 -3.92 4.31 -1.19
C ILE A 98 -4.70 3.78 0.02
N GLY A 99 -5.68 2.90 -0.24
CA GLY A 99 -6.49 2.32 0.83
C GLY A 99 -5.67 1.50 1.81
N LEU A 100 -4.76 0.67 1.31
CA LEU A 100 -3.88 -0.14 2.16
C LEU A 100 -3.00 0.74 3.05
N ARG A 101 -2.44 1.81 2.49
CA ARG A 101 -1.59 2.71 3.25
C ARG A 101 -2.39 3.45 4.32
N MET A 102 -3.59 3.91 3.98
CA MET A 102 -4.45 4.56 4.96
C MET A 102 -4.78 3.61 6.11
N ASP A 103 -5.11 2.37 5.81
CA ASP A 103 -5.39 1.37 6.84
C ASP A 103 -4.14 1.07 7.68
N PHE A 104 -2.98 1.01 7.05
CA PHE A 104 -1.72 0.71 7.74
C PHE A 104 -1.38 1.78 8.79
N TYR A 105 -1.60 3.05 8.45
CA TYR A 105 -1.29 4.16 9.36
C TYR A 105 -2.49 4.59 10.20
N HIS A 106 -3.66 4.03 9.94
CA HIS A 106 -4.86 4.45 10.63
C HIS A 106 -4.86 3.95 12.08
N VAL A 107 -5.09 4.86 13.01
CA VAL A 107 -5.32 4.48 14.41
C VAL A 107 -6.79 4.13 14.53
N PRO A 108 -7.15 2.90 14.93
CA PRO A 108 -8.55 2.51 15.06
C PRO A 108 -9.32 3.45 15.98
N LYS A 109 -10.46 3.81 15.59
CA LYS A 109 -11.34 4.62 16.41
C LYS A 109 -11.92 3.76 17.49
N GLY A 110 -11.93 3.93 18.54
CA GLY A 110 -12.38 3.27 19.57
C GLY A 110 -12.52 2.83 20.23
N GLU A 111 -12.36 2.65 19.61
CA GLU A 111 -12.63 2.41 19.81
C GLU A 111 -12.13 2.57 20.50
N PRO A 112 -11.88 2.69 20.98
CA PRO A 112 -11.61 2.99 21.29
C PRO A 112 -10.86 3.01 21.70
N LYS A 113 -10.69 2.61 21.78
CA LYS A 113 -10.42 2.59 21.73
C LYS A 113 -9.46 2.40 21.69
N ASP A 114 -9.27 1.91 22.34
CA ASP A 114 -8.77 1.76 22.08
C ASP A 114 -7.75 1.60 21.88
N ALA A 115 -7.58 1.11 22.69
CA ALA A 115 -7.11 0.96 22.14
C ALA A 115 -6.05 0.77 21.98
N THR A 116 -5.82 0.40 22.53
CA THR A 116 -5.21 0.32 22.06
C THR A 116 -4.23 0.25 21.85
N THR A 117 -4.31 -0.12 22.45
CA THR A 117 -3.81 -0.15 21.92
C THR A 117 -2.71 0.03 21.99
N ILE A 118 -2.59 -0.10 22.59
CA ILE A 118 -1.97 -0.03 22.40
C ILE A 118 -1.23 0.02 22.53
N PRO A 119 -1.51 0.15 22.91
CA PRO A 119 -1.26 0.16 22.92
C PRO A 119 -0.49 0.39 23.02
N ASP A 120 -1.12 0.16 23.28
CA ASP A 120 -1.16 0.42 23.53
C ASP A 120 -0.37 0.64 23.66
N ALA A 121 -0.36 0.36 24.33
CA ALA A 121 -0.52 0.52 24.43
C ALA A 121 -0.13 0.69 24.72
N SER A 122 -0.48 0.47 24.94
CA SER A 122 -0.96 0.72 25.23
C SER A 122 -0.74 0.97 25.53
N PRO A 123 -0.85 0.83 26.32
CA PRO A 123 -1.38 1.04 26.61
C PRO A 123 -1.32 1.31 26.84
N SER A 124 -1.75 0.98 27.27
CA SER A 124 -2.61 1.33 27.52
C SER A 124 -2.71 1.56 27.59
N GLY A 125 -2.82 1.40 28.62
CA GLY A 125 -3.75 1.41 28.74
C GLY A 125 -3.80 1.76 28.82
N THR A 126 -4.11 1.67 29.17
CA THR A 126 -4.86 1.95 29.32
C THR A 126 -5.00 2.30 29.30
N GLU A 127 -5.49 2.26 29.54
CA GLU A 127 -6.27 2.46 29.70
C GLU A 127 -6.42 2.77 29.69
N ASP A 128 -6.36 2.31 30.46
CA ASP A 128 -7.09 2.50 30.57
C ASP A 128 -7.16 2.80 30.60
N LYS A 129 -7.39 2.75 30.75
CA LYS A 129 -8.07 2.77 30.83
C LYS A 129 -8.24 2.92 30.65
N GLY A 130 -8.09 2.55 31.98
CA GLY A 130 -8.84 2.48 31.69
C GLY A 130 -8.84 2.61 31.44
N LYS A 131 -9.02 2.63 31.27
CA LYS A 131 -9.54 2.55 30.98
C LYS A 131 -9.37 2.56 30.55
N ASN A 132 -9.48 2.06 31.59
CA ASN A 132 -9.90 2.02 31.11
C ASN A 132 -9.57 2.06 30.70
#